data_a0ecd2e32993bbddfab4dae53465c6e7
#
_entry.id   a0ecd2e32993bbddfab4dae53465c6e7
#
_cell.length_a   1.000
_cell.length_b   1.000
_cell.length_c   1.000
_cell.angle_alpha   90.00
_cell.angle_beta   90.00
_cell.angle_gamma   90.00
#
_symmetry.space_group_name_H-M   'P 1'
#
loop_
_entity.id
_entity.type
_entity.pdbx_description
1 polymer ?
#
loop_
_entity_poly.entity_id
_entity_poly.type
_entity_poly.pdbx_seq_one_letter_code
_entity_poly.pdbx_strand_id
1 'polypeptide(L)'
;MGFDQYHEPPEELSPEARTFARMVVSLQEEAEAISWYDQRIAVETDAQAKAIMENAQQEEFKHFAMDLEFLLRRTPKWKAAMEKVLFTEGDIVELGEEAEEAADEAPEGSG
;
A
#
# COMPACT_ATOMS: atom_id res chain seq x y z
N MET A 1 18.61 1.80 -0.26
CA MET A 1 17.88 2.65 -1.14
C MET A 1 16.58 3.11 -0.52
N GLY A 2 16.36 4.36 -0.50
CA GLY A 2 15.15 4.89 0.11
C GLY A 2 14.26 5.56 -0.91
N PHE A 3 13.11 5.96 -0.45
CA PHE A 3 12.19 6.80 -1.18
C PHE A 3 12.26 8.20 -0.57
N ASP A 4 12.10 9.21 -1.37
CA ASP A 4 12.04 10.58 -0.86
C ASP A 4 10.74 10.72 -0.09
N GLN A 5 10.86 10.89 1.21
CA GLN A 5 9.68 10.94 2.09
C GLN A 5 8.94 12.27 2.00
N TYR A 6 9.67 13.37 1.92
CA TYR A 6 9.07 14.69 1.87
C TYR A 6 9.44 15.41 0.58
N HIS A 7 8.45 16.06 -0.02
CA HIS A 7 8.64 16.91 -1.20
C HIS A 7 8.38 18.37 -0.88
N GLU A 8 8.09 18.66 0.38
CA GLU A 8 7.94 20.00 0.91
C GLU A 8 8.76 20.09 2.19
N PRO A 9 9.12 21.29 2.65
CA PRO A 9 9.89 21.41 3.89
C PRO A 9 9.12 20.76 5.05
N PRO A 10 9.75 19.84 5.79
CA PRO A 10 9.06 19.12 6.86
C PRO A 10 8.41 20.03 7.91
N GLU A 11 9.01 21.17 8.20
CA GLU A 11 8.49 22.10 9.18
C GLU A 11 7.21 22.80 8.75
N GLU A 12 6.89 22.75 7.45
CA GLU A 12 5.65 23.31 6.93
C GLU A 12 4.53 22.27 6.86
N LEU A 13 4.86 21.01 7.12
CA LEU A 13 3.87 19.93 7.11
C LEU A 13 3.31 19.71 8.51
N SER A 14 2.00 19.47 8.58
CA SER A 14 1.36 19.15 9.87
C SER A 14 1.89 17.80 10.39
N PRO A 15 1.76 17.54 11.70
CA PRO A 15 2.11 16.21 12.23
C PRO A 15 1.36 15.09 11.51
N GLU A 16 0.09 15.32 11.14
CA GLU A 16 -0.73 14.35 10.44
C GLU A 16 -0.19 14.08 9.03
N ALA A 17 0.22 15.13 8.32
CA ALA A 17 0.81 14.98 6.99
C ALA A 17 2.13 14.23 7.04
N ARG A 18 2.93 14.47 8.08
CA ARG A 18 4.20 13.77 8.26
C ARG A 18 3.97 12.29 8.59
N THR A 19 2.97 11.99 9.42
CA THR A 19 2.61 10.60 9.72
C THR A 19 2.14 9.89 8.45
N PHE A 20 1.32 10.56 7.65
CA PHE A 20 0.85 10.01 6.38
C PHE A 20 2.04 9.67 5.48
N ALA A 21 2.99 10.59 5.34
CA ALA A 21 4.18 10.38 4.53
C ALA A 21 5.00 9.17 5.01
N ARG A 22 5.19 9.04 6.33
CA ARG A 22 5.92 7.90 6.90
C ARG A 22 5.24 6.58 6.57
N MET A 23 3.91 6.54 6.66
CA MET A 23 3.16 5.31 6.40
C MET A 23 3.15 4.96 4.92
N VAL A 24 3.14 5.97 4.03
CA VAL A 24 3.28 5.71 2.60
C VAL A 24 4.65 5.11 2.30
N VAL A 25 5.72 5.63 2.91
CA VAL A 25 7.06 5.07 2.74
C VAL A 25 7.11 3.62 3.24
N SER A 26 6.50 3.33 4.39
CA SER A 26 6.42 1.96 4.90
C SER A 26 5.73 1.03 3.91
N LEU A 27 4.61 1.49 3.33
CA LEU A 27 3.86 0.75 2.33
C LEU A 27 4.73 0.44 1.11
N GLN A 28 5.48 1.45 0.62
CA GLN A 28 6.38 1.29 -0.51
C GLN A 28 7.48 0.28 -0.24
N GLU A 29 8.07 0.35 0.95
CA GLU A 29 9.13 -0.58 1.35
C GLU A 29 8.62 -2.01 1.45
N GLU A 30 7.41 -2.19 1.96
CA GLU A 30 6.81 -3.51 2.08
C GLU A 30 6.45 -4.09 0.71
N ALA A 31 5.95 -3.25 -0.21
CA ALA A 31 5.69 -3.69 -1.58
C ALA A 31 6.98 -4.14 -2.26
N GLU A 32 8.07 -3.41 -2.05
CA GLU A 32 9.38 -3.76 -2.58
C GLU A 32 9.86 -5.08 -1.99
N ALA A 33 9.72 -5.25 -0.67
CA ALA A 33 10.11 -6.49 0.00
C ALA A 33 9.34 -7.70 -0.51
N ILE A 34 8.03 -7.54 -0.77
CA ILE A 34 7.21 -8.60 -1.33
C ILE A 34 7.77 -9.06 -2.68
N SER A 35 8.16 -8.11 -3.53
CA SER A 35 8.73 -8.41 -4.83
C SER A 35 10.09 -9.10 -4.70
N TRP A 36 10.93 -8.62 -3.82
CA TRP A 36 12.26 -9.21 -3.61
C TRP A 36 12.18 -10.63 -3.08
N TYR A 37 11.28 -10.88 -2.13
CA TYR A 37 11.07 -12.24 -1.62
C TYR A 37 10.52 -13.16 -2.72
N ASP A 38 9.62 -12.64 -3.55
CA ASP A 38 9.07 -13.43 -4.65
C ASP A 38 10.17 -13.91 -5.58
N GLN A 39 11.12 -13.02 -5.91
CA GLN A 39 12.25 -13.36 -6.76
C GLN A 39 13.18 -14.38 -6.11
N ARG A 40 13.48 -14.20 -4.83
CA ARG A 40 14.34 -15.13 -4.09
C ARG A 40 13.71 -16.51 -3.99
N ILE A 41 12.42 -16.56 -3.69
CA ILE A 41 11.67 -17.81 -3.59
C ILE A 41 11.69 -18.54 -4.94
N ALA A 42 11.55 -17.80 -6.03
CA ALA A 42 11.50 -18.38 -7.39
C ALA A 42 12.78 -19.12 -7.76
N VAL A 43 13.93 -18.71 -7.23
CA VAL A 43 15.21 -19.32 -7.60
C VAL A 43 15.82 -20.19 -6.51
N GLU A 44 15.26 -20.15 -5.29
CA GLU A 44 15.84 -20.93 -4.18
C GLU A 44 15.55 -22.41 -4.31
N THR A 45 16.59 -23.23 -4.16
CA THR A 45 16.47 -24.69 -4.29
C THR A 45 16.52 -25.39 -2.92
N ASP A 46 17.03 -24.74 -1.88
CA ASP A 46 17.05 -25.32 -0.54
C ASP A 46 15.66 -25.20 0.08
N ALA A 47 15.05 -26.31 0.45
CA ALA A 47 13.69 -26.34 0.94
C ALA A 47 13.51 -25.54 2.23
N GLN A 48 14.46 -25.62 3.15
CA GLN A 48 14.36 -24.91 4.43
C GLN A 48 14.50 -23.40 4.22
N ALA A 49 15.46 -23.00 3.43
CA ALA A 49 15.66 -21.58 3.11
C ALA A 49 14.42 -21.00 2.43
N LYS A 50 13.86 -21.74 1.47
CA LYS A 50 12.66 -21.32 0.75
C LYS A 50 11.48 -21.14 1.72
N ALA A 51 11.29 -22.07 2.64
CA ALA A 51 10.21 -21.99 3.63
C ALA A 51 10.35 -20.74 4.51
N ILE A 52 11.57 -20.39 4.89
CA ILE A 52 11.83 -19.18 5.67
C ILE A 52 11.46 -17.94 4.87
N MET A 53 11.85 -17.91 3.59
CA MET A 53 11.54 -16.79 2.71
C MET A 53 10.04 -16.63 2.49
N GLU A 54 9.33 -17.73 2.32
CA GLU A 54 7.87 -17.72 2.16
C GLU A 54 7.20 -17.18 3.41
N ASN A 55 7.67 -17.59 4.59
CA ASN A 55 7.14 -17.07 5.84
C ASN A 55 7.39 -15.56 5.97
N ALA A 56 8.58 -15.10 5.60
CA ALA A 56 8.92 -13.68 5.64
C ALA A 56 8.04 -12.88 4.69
N GLN A 57 7.77 -13.41 3.50
CA GLN A 57 6.90 -12.74 2.54
C GLN A 57 5.49 -12.61 3.08
N GLN A 58 4.97 -13.65 3.72
CA GLN A 58 3.62 -13.59 4.31
C GLN A 58 3.51 -12.52 5.38
N GLU A 59 4.58 -12.30 6.15
CA GLU A 59 4.61 -11.21 7.11
C GLU A 59 4.50 -9.85 6.41
N GLU A 60 5.13 -9.71 5.25
CA GLU A 60 5.03 -8.46 4.49
C GLU A 60 3.64 -8.24 3.91
N PHE A 61 2.93 -9.31 3.52
CA PHE A 61 1.54 -9.18 3.10
C PHE A 61 0.70 -8.55 4.22
N LYS A 62 0.90 -9.02 5.44
CA LYS A 62 0.19 -8.50 6.61
C LYS A 62 0.54 -7.04 6.88
N HIS A 63 1.84 -6.72 6.85
CA HIS A 63 2.29 -5.35 7.09
C HIS A 63 1.72 -4.39 6.06
N PHE A 64 1.72 -4.79 4.80
CA PHE A 64 1.17 -3.99 3.71
C PHE A 64 -0.32 -3.71 3.96
N ALA A 65 -1.08 -4.75 4.32
CA ALA A 65 -2.51 -4.61 4.59
C ALA A 65 -2.78 -3.65 5.74
N MET A 66 -1.97 -3.74 6.81
CA MET A 66 -2.14 -2.88 7.98
C MET A 66 -1.84 -1.42 7.65
N ASP A 67 -0.76 -1.17 6.92
CA ASP A 67 -0.39 0.18 6.51
C ASP A 67 -1.45 0.79 5.58
N LEU A 68 -1.92 -0.02 4.63
CA LEU A 68 -2.92 0.44 3.67
C LEU A 68 -4.22 0.81 4.38
N GLU A 69 -4.68 -0.04 5.29
CA GLU A 69 -5.89 0.23 6.05
C GLU A 69 -5.77 1.52 6.86
N PHE A 70 -4.60 1.72 7.50
CA PHE A 70 -4.32 2.95 8.24
C PHE A 70 -4.49 4.18 7.36
N LEU A 71 -3.91 4.13 6.14
CA LEU A 71 -3.97 5.24 5.19
C LEU A 71 -5.40 5.48 4.67
N LEU A 72 -6.10 4.40 4.35
CA LEU A 72 -7.46 4.50 3.80
C LEU A 72 -8.45 5.06 4.82
N ARG A 73 -8.29 4.76 6.10
CA ARG A 73 -9.17 5.31 7.14
C ARG A 73 -9.07 6.83 7.22
N ARG A 74 -7.95 7.38 6.76
CA ARG A 74 -7.70 8.82 6.77
C ARG A 74 -7.96 9.50 5.44
N THR A 75 -8.27 8.71 4.39
CA THR A 75 -8.42 9.25 3.04
C THR A 75 -9.69 8.68 2.41
N PRO A 76 -10.88 9.26 2.74
CA PRO A 76 -12.16 8.75 2.24
C PRO A 76 -12.23 8.58 0.73
N LYS A 77 -11.63 9.47 -0.03
CA LYS A 77 -11.63 9.38 -1.49
C LYS A 77 -10.83 8.17 -1.98
N TRP A 78 -9.67 7.94 -1.39
CA TRP A 78 -8.84 6.78 -1.74
C TRP A 78 -9.55 5.49 -1.35
N LYS A 79 -10.13 5.46 -0.15
CA LYS A 79 -10.89 4.30 0.32
C LYS A 79 -12.05 3.98 -0.63
N ALA A 80 -12.81 4.99 -1.05
CA ALA A 80 -13.94 4.80 -1.96
C ALA A 80 -13.48 4.20 -3.29
N ALA A 81 -12.37 4.70 -3.84
CA ALA A 81 -11.82 4.16 -5.08
C ALA A 81 -11.39 2.70 -4.91
N MET A 82 -10.72 2.39 -3.79
CA MET A 82 -10.26 1.04 -3.53
C MET A 82 -11.42 0.04 -3.41
N GLU A 83 -12.48 0.46 -2.74
CA GLU A 83 -13.65 -0.41 -2.55
C GLU A 83 -14.35 -0.80 -3.86
N LYS A 84 -14.21 0.03 -4.87
CA LYS A 84 -14.80 -0.27 -6.18
C LYS A 84 -14.00 -1.30 -6.97
N VAL A 85 -12.71 -1.42 -6.71
CA VAL A 85 -11.82 -2.26 -7.51
C VAL A 85 -11.39 -3.53 -6.79
N LEU A 86 -11.01 -3.40 -5.51
CA LEU A 86 -10.45 -4.53 -4.76
C LEU A 86 -11.49 -5.55 -4.39
N PHE A 87 -11.10 -6.82 -4.47
CA PHE A 87 -11.93 -7.97 -4.10
C PHE A 87 -13.23 -8.06 -4.89
N THR A 88 -13.19 -7.58 -6.13
CA THR A 88 -14.34 -7.61 -7.03
C THR A 88 -14.04 -8.54 -8.20
N GLU A 89 -15.05 -8.80 -9.01
CA GLU A 89 -14.92 -9.55 -10.24
C GLU A 89 -15.30 -8.63 -11.40
N GLY A 90 -14.81 -8.94 -12.59
CA GLY A 90 -15.12 -8.16 -13.78
C GLY A 90 -13.89 -7.50 -14.34
N ASP A 91 -14.11 -6.57 -15.25
CA ASP A 91 -13.02 -5.87 -15.93
C ASP A 91 -12.43 -4.80 -15.05
N ILE A 92 -11.14 -4.93 -14.74
CA ILE A 92 -10.45 -4.03 -13.80
C ILE A 92 -10.45 -2.59 -14.30
N VAL A 93 -10.30 -2.38 -15.61
CA VAL A 93 -10.27 -1.03 -16.16
C VAL A 93 -11.63 -0.35 -16.04
N GLU A 94 -12.70 -1.08 -16.35
CA GLU A 94 -14.06 -0.55 -16.19
C GLU A 94 -14.36 -0.22 -14.73
N LEU A 95 -13.97 -1.11 -13.82
CA LEU A 95 -14.11 -0.87 -12.38
C LEU A 95 -13.32 0.34 -11.94
N GLY A 96 -12.14 0.56 -12.55
CA GLY A 96 -11.33 1.74 -12.28
C GLY A 96 -12.02 3.04 -12.67
N GLU A 97 -12.80 3.04 -13.75
CA GLU A 97 -13.57 4.21 -14.14
C GLU A 97 -14.67 4.50 -13.11
N GLU A 98 -15.35 3.46 -12.63
CA GLU A 98 -16.34 3.61 -11.56
C GLU A 98 -15.69 4.05 -10.24
N ALA A 99 -14.45 3.64 -10.01
CA ALA A 99 -13.70 4.05 -8.82
C ALA A 99 -13.45 5.55 -8.82
N GLU A 100 -13.17 6.12 -9.98
CA GLU A 100 -12.94 7.55 -10.11
C GLU A 100 -14.19 8.34 -9.72
N GLU A 101 -15.35 7.90 -10.18
CA GLU A 101 -16.62 8.53 -9.81
C GLU A 101 -16.90 8.39 -8.31
N ALA A 102 -16.63 7.20 -7.76
CA ALA A 102 -16.82 6.96 -6.32
C ALA A 102 -15.94 7.87 -5.48
N ALA A 103 -14.70 8.09 -5.92
CA ALA A 103 -13.78 8.98 -5.22
C ALA A 103 -14.27 10.42 -5.25
N ASP A 104 -14.81 10.87 -6.40
CA ASP A 104 -15.33 12.23 -6.54
C ASP A 104 -16.51 12.48 -5.61
N GLU A 105 -17.35 11.48 -5.40
CA GLU A 105 -18.54 11.59 -4.55
C GLU A 105 -18.24 11.43 -3.06
N ALA A 106 -17.07 10.92 -2.71
CA ALA A 106 -16.71 10.69 -1.32
C ALA A 106 -16.37 11.99 -0.60
N PRO A 107 -16.53 12.04 0.74
CA PRO A 107 -16.22 13.24 1.50
C PRO A 107 -14.73 13.55 1.50
N GLU A 108 -14.39 14.80 1.79
CA GLU A 108 -12.99 15.20 1.94
C GLU A 108 -12.35 14.47 3.11
N GLY A 109 -11.04 14.22 2.99
CA GLY A 109 -10.29 13.61 4.06
C GLY A 109 -10.10 14.53 5.25
N SER A 110 -9.80 13.90 6.39
CA SER A 110 -9.53 14.62 7.64
C SER A 110 -8.02 14.73 7.79
N GLY A 111 -7.39 15.44 7.26
CA GLY A 111 -5.97 15.35 7.41
C GLY A 111 -5.22 16.64 7.47
#